data_0d9c434528fef848ae4e16222a324994
#
_entry.id   0d9c434528fef848ae4e16222a324994
#
_cell.length_a   1.000
_cell.length_b   1.000
_cell.length_c   1.000
_cell.angle_alpha   90.00
_cell.angle_beta   90.00
_cell.angle_gamma   90.00
#
_symmetry.space_group_name_H-M   'P 1'
#
loop_
_entity.id
_entity.type
_entity.pdbx_description
1 polymer ?
#
loop_
_entity_poly.entity_id
_entity_poly.type
_entity_poly.pdbx_seq_one_letter_code
_entity_poly.pdbx_strand_id
1 'polypeptide(L)'
;MSPAVAPGGGPALDGAMTRRSFLTAATAVLGSLIGTVLGASGLLYAISPAFRRKAEGWVDVGRSAEIKPGAPVKVELTVRKKDAWATVERRSSAWVLTPDGRQFIVFDPRCTHLGCPYRWDKELGRFMCPCHTAVITPDGRVVMGPAPRPLDRFPVKVVGGRLLIRPEPVPGPTA
;
A
#
# COMPACT_ATOMS: atom_id res chain seq x y z
N MET A 1 -65.27 29.27 64.12
CA MET A 1 -64.05 29.72 63.45
C MET A 1 -62.97 28.67 63.70
N SER A 2 -62.77 27.71 62.79
CA SER A 2 -61.64 26.75 62.87
C SER A 2 -60.65 27.00 61.79
N PRO A 3 -59.35 27.04 62.05
CA PRO A 3 -58.33 27.20 61.01
C PRO A 3 -58.11 25.84 60.34
N ALA A 4 -58.10 25.87 59.02
CA ALA A 4 -57.72 24.77 58.14
C ALA A 4 -56.25 24.48 58.25
N VAL A 5 -55.89 23.25 58.54
CA VAL A 5 -54.52 22.71 58.49
C VAL A 5 -54.23 22.36 57.07
N ALA A 6 -53.20 23.01 56.47
CA ALA A 6 -52.66 22.66 55.14
C ALA A 6 -51.89 21.35 55.24
N PRO A 7 -52.00 20.44 54.28
CA PRO A 7 -51.17 19.25 54.25
C PRO A 7 -49.73 19.63 53.72
N GLY A 8 -48.77 19.40 54.55
CA GLY A 8 -47.35 19.51 54.21
C GLY A 8 -46.95 18.41 53.22
N GLY A 9 -46.82 18.75 51.94
CA GLY A 9 -46.19 17.91 50.96
C GLY A 9 -44.70 17.92 51.12
N GLY A 10 -44.16 16.93 51.81
CA GLY A 10 -42.71 16.69 51.79
C GLY A 10 -42.25 16.22 50.40
N PRO A 11 -41.01 16.51 50.00
CA PRO A 11 -40.50 16.05 48.73
C PRO A 11 -40.38 14.52 48.76
N ALA A 12 -41.18 13.89 47.90
CA ALA A 12 -41.07 12.45 47.66
C ALA A 12 -39.71 12.15 46.99
N LEU A 13 -38.82 11.54 47.76
CA LEU A 13 -37.56 10.96 47.24
C LEU A 13 -37.87 9.61 46.58
N ASP A 14 -38.71 9.60 45.54
CA ASP A 14 -38.93 8.42 44.72
C ASP A 14 -37.94 8.38 43.57
N GLY A 15 -36.66 8.06 43.92
CA GLY A 15 -35.60 7.76 42.97
C GLY A 15 -35.63 6.34 42.40
N ALA A 16 -36.78 5.62 42.50
CA ALA A 16 -36.90 4.29 41.98
C ALA A 16 -37.02 4.33 40.45
N MET A 17 -35.97 3.92 39.76
CA MET A 17 -35.99 3.77 38.31
C MET A 17 -37.06 2.76 37.88
N THR A 18 -37.95 3.16 37.00
CA THR A 18 -38.93 2.24 36.42
C THR A 18 -38.24 1.27 35.46
N ARG A 19 -38.79 0.07 35.26
CA ARG A 19 -38.28 -0.91 34.29
C ARG A 19 -38.09 -0.28 32.91
N ARG A 20 -39.04 0.58 32.51
CA ARG A 20 -38.99 1.28 31.21
C ARG A 20 -37.78 2.24 31.12
N SER A 21 -37.59 3.08 32.16
CA SER A 21 -36.47 4.02 32.17
C SER A 21 -35.12 3.30 32.25
N PHE A 22 -35.03 2.19 32.97
CA PHE A 22 -33.86 1.35 33.02
C PHE A 22 -33.52 0.75 31.63
N LEU A 23 -34.49 0.14 30.97
CA LEU A 23 -34.27 -0.44 29.64
C LEU A 23 -33.90 0.63 28.62
N THR A 24 -34.56 1.79 28.65
CA THR A 24 -34.22 2.91 27.75
C THR A 24 -32.79 3.39 27.99
N ALA A 25 -32.38 3.59 29.24
CA ALA A 25 -31.01 4.01 29.57
C ALA A 25 -29.98 2.94 29.17
N ALA A 26 -30.27 1.66 29.46
CA ALA A 26 -29.38 0.56 29.10
C ALA A 26 -29.20 0.45 27.57
N THR A 27 -30.29 0.55 26.81
CA THR A 27 -30.23 0.54 25.33
C THR A 27 -29.47 1.74 24.78
N ALA A 28 -29.67 2.93 25.35
CA ALA A 28 -28.94 4.13 24.95
C ALA A 28 -27.45 4.01 25.24
N VAL A 29 -27.05 3.51 26.41
CA VAL A 29 -25.65 3.29 26.78
C VAL A 29 -24.99 2.26 25.87
N LEU A 30 -25.62 1.10 25.68
CA LEU A 30 -25.11 0.04 24.82
C LEU A 30 -25.01 0.51 23.35
N GLY A 31 -26.05 1.16 22.85
CA GLY A 31 -26.09 1.72 21.50
C GLY A 31 -24.98 2.78 21.28
N SER A 32 -24.78 3.66 22.26
CA SER A 32 -23.72 4.66 22.22
C SER A 32 -22.33 4.01 22.26
N LEU A 33 -22.13 2.99 23.08
CA LEU A 33 -20.86 2.27 23.16
C LEU A 33 -20.55 1.58 21.82
N ILE A 34 -21.48 0.83 21.28
CA ILE A 34 -21.33 0.16 19.97
C ILE A 34 -21.09 1.19 18.87
N GLY A 35 -21.89 2.25 18.82
CA GLY A 35 -21.74 3.33 17.84
C GLY A 35 -20.37 4.02 17.93
N THR A 36 -19.87 4.25 19.13
CA THR A 36 -18.54 4.84 19.34
C THR A 36 -17.42 3.91 18.86
N VAL A 37 -17.48 2.63 19.23
CA VAL A 37 -16.47 1.65 18.82
C VAL A 37 -16.45 1.49 17.31
N LEU A 38 -17.59 1.29 16.68
CA LEU A 38 -17.68 1.12 15.23
C LEU A 38 -17.34 2.42 14.48
N GLY A 39 -17.85 3.56 14.95
CA GLY A 39 -17.57 4.86 14.34
C GLY A 39 -16.10 5.26 14.45
N ALA A 40 -15.48 5.09 15.61
CA ALA A 40 -14.06 5.37 15.81
C ALA A 40 -13.19 4.44 14.94
N SER A 41 -13.50 3.14 14.91
CA SER A 41 -12.77 2.17 14.07
C SER A 41 -12.91 2.50 12.57
N GLY A 42 -14.11 2.83 12.12
CA GLY A 42 -14.36 3.25 10.74
C GLY A 42 -13.62 4.53 10.37
N LEU A 43 -13.65 5.53 11.26
CA LEU A 43 -12.90 6.79 11.05
C LEU A 43 -11.40 6.54 10.99
N LEU A 44 -10.84 5.78 11.95
CA LEU A 44 -9.42 5.42 11.95
C LEU A 44 -9.03 4.67 10.68
N TYR A 45 -9.88 3.77 10.20
CA TYR A 45 -9.66 3.08 8.94
C TYR A 45 -9.66 4.05 7.75
N ALA A 46 -10.62 4.94 7.67
CA ALA A 46 -10.74 5.91 6.57
C ALA A 46 -9.55 6.87 6.48
N ILE A 47 -9.01 7.32 7.64
CA ILE A 47 -7.85 8.23 7.68
C ILE A 47 -6.51 7.50 7.66
N SER A 48 -6.48 6.17 7.89
CA SER A 48 -5.24 5.39 7.98
C SER A 48 -4.32 5.52 6.75
N PRO A 49 -4.81 5.66 5.49
CA PRO A 49 -3.94 5.85 4.34
C PRO A 49 -3.10 7.14 4.41
N ALA A 50 -3.64 8.20 5.03
CA ALA A 50 -2.91 9.47 5.19
C ALA A 50 -1.71 9.34 6.15
N PHE A 51 -1.76 8.40 7.09
CA PHE A 51 -0.69 8.15 8.07
C PHE A 51 0.22 6.98 7.71
N ARG A 52 -0.06 6.27 6.61
CA ARG A 52 0.84 5.22 6.14
C ARG A 52 2.14 5.84 5.67
N ARG A 53 3.18 5.70 6.47
CA ARG A 53 4.54 6.05 6.03
C ARG A 53 4.91 5.14 4.87
N LYS A 54 5.30 5.75 3.74
CA LYS A 54 5.89 5.00 2.62
C LYS A 54 7.10 4.25 3.16
N ALA A 55 7.29 3.01 2.73
CA ALA A 55 8.47 2.23 3.11
C ALA A 55 9.73 2.98 2.65
N GLU A 56 10.45 3.61 3.57
CA GLU A 56 11.63 4.44 3.26
C GLU A 56 12.92 3.61 3.11
N GLY A 57 12.79 2.29 3.01
CA GLY A 57 13.94 1.40 2.89
C GLY A 57 14.48 1.32 1.47
N TRP A 58 15.76 1.65 1.30
CA TRP A 58 16.48 1.25 0.10
C TRP A 58 16.83 -0.24 0.19
N VAL A 59 16.51 -0.98 -0.87
CA VAL A 59 16.77 -2.41 -1.00
C VAL A 59 17.97 -2.61 -1.89
N ASP A 60 18.89 -3.42 -1.44
CA ASP A 60 20.09 -3.77 -2.17
C ASP A 60 19.77 -4.78 -3.27
N VAL A 61 20.15 -4.45 -4.48
CA VAL A 61 19.97 -5.29 -5.68
C VAL A 61 21.21 -6.11 -6.00
N GLY A 62 22.40 -5.62 -5.57
CA GLY A 62 23.67 -6.26 -5.84
C GLY A 62 24.78 -5.26 -6.21
N ARG A 63 25.91 -5.77 -6.65
CA ARG A 63 27.02 -4.94 -7.09
C ARG A 63 26.75 -4.38 -8.48
N SER A 64 26.87 -3.08 -8.63
CA SER A 64 26.68 -2.42 -9.93
C SER A 64 27.66 -2.91 -11.01
N ALA A 65 28.88 -3.27 -10.63
CA ALA A 65 29.90 -3.79 -11.54
C ALA A 65 29.60 -5.19 -12.09
N GLU A 66 28.73 -5.96 -11.44
CA GLU A 66 28.33 -7.30 -11.92
C GLU A 66 27.26 -7.23 -13.03
N ILE A 67 26.61 -6.09 -13.18
CA ILE A 67 25.59 -5.87 -14.20
C ILE A 67 26.27 -5.34 -15.47
N LYS A 68 26.37 -6.22 -16.45
CA LYS A 68 27.02 -5.88 -17.73
C LYS A 68 26.09 -5.04 -18.61
N PRO A 69 26.66 -4.08 -19.38
CA PRO A 69 25.89 -3.34 -20.39
C PRO A 69 25.30 -4.28 -21.45
N GLY A 70 24.12 -3.90 -21.98
CA GLY A 70 23.46 -4.61 -23.04
C GLY A 70 22.09 -5.15 -22.67
N ALA A 71 21.94 -6.46 -22.58
CA ALA A 71 20.63 -7.09 -22.32
C ALA A 71 20.18 -6.90 -20.85
N PRO A 72 18.88 -6.71 -20.61
CA PRO A 72 18.33 -6.66 -19.27
C PRO A 72 18.56 -7.96 -18.50
N VAL A 73 18.90 -7.84 -17.23
CA VAL A 73 19.13 -8.97 -16.32
C VAL A 73 18.02 -8.99 -15.28
N LYS A 74 17.42 -10.15 -15.06
CA LYS A 74 16.45 -10.35 -13.97
C LYS A 74 17.20 -10.63 -12.69
N VAL A 75 16.94 -9.83 -11.67
CA VAL A 75 17.51 -9.99 -10.32
C VAL A 75 16.42 -10.31 -9.32
N GLU A 76 16.74 -11.17 -8.37
CA GLU A 76 15.87 -11.45 -7.24
C GLU A 76 16.25 -10.55 -6.07
N LEU A 77 15.26 -10.10 -5.32
CA LEU A 77 15.44 -9.24 -4.17
C LEU A 77 14.46 -9.62 -3.05
N THR A 78 14.87 -9.38 -1.83
CA THR A 78 14.04 -9.56 -0.66
C THR A 78 13.64 -8.20 -0.11
N VAL A 79 12.35 -7.91 -0.18
CA VAL A 79 11.78 -6.66 0.36
C VAL A 79 11.24 -6.95 1.75
N ARG A 80 11.78 -6.24 2.74
CA ARG A 80 11.23 -6.26 4.11
C ARG A 80 10.18 -5.16 4.25
N LYS A 81 8.95 -5.55 4.50
CA LYS A 81 7.86 -4.62 4.75
C LYS A 81 7.38 -4.80 6.19
N LYS A 82 7.35 -3.69 6.91
CA LYS A 82 6.70 -3.66 8.23
C LYS A 82 5.19 -3.48 7.99
N ASP A 83 4.41 -4.47 8.39
CA ASP A 83 2.95 -4.43 8.31
C ASP A 83 2.39 -4.53 9.73
N ALA A 84 1.86 -3.41 10.22
CA ALA A 84 1.46 -3.23 11.61
C ALA A 84 2.56 -3.63 12.60
N TRP A 85 2.39 -4.75 13.30
CA TRP A 85 3.34 -5.29 14.29
C TRP A 85 4.30 -6.35 13.72
N ALA A 86 4.07 -6.82 12.48
CA ALA A 86 4.87 -7.86 11.84
C ALA A 86 5.84 -7.29 10.80
N THR A 87 7.04 -7.86 10.74
CA THR A 87 7.96 -7.63 9.61
C THR A 87 7.83 -8.83 8.67
N VAL A 88 7.31 -8.57 7.48
CA VAL A 88 7.13 -9.59 6.44
C VAL A 88 8.25 -9.45 5.42
N GLU A 89 8.96 -10.54 5.19
CA GLU A 89 9.90 -10.65 4.07
C GLU A 89 9.16 -11.18 2.84
N ARG A 90 9.22 -10.40 1.77
CA ARG A 90 8.64 -10.80 0.48
C ARG A 90 9.76 -10.93 -0.55
N ARG A 91 9.87 -12.11 -1.14
CA ARG A 91 10.69 -12.29 -2.34
C ARG A 91 10.03 -11.58 -3.50
N SER A 92 10.80 -10.83 -4.24
CA SER A 92 10.40 -10.08 -5.41
C SER A 92 11.50 -10.19 -6.46
N SER A 93 11.27 -9.65 -7.63
CA SER A 93 12.30 -9.55 -8.67
C SER A 93 12.24 -8.19 -9.33
N ALA A 94 13.28 -7.84 -10.06
CA ALA A 94 13.32 -6.65 -10.89
C ALA A 94 14.10 -6.94 -12.17
N TRP A 95 13.85 -6.20 -13.23
CA TRP A 95 14.67 -6.21 -14.42
C TRP A 95 15.62 -5.02 -14.38
N VAL A 96 16.90 -5.28 -14.46
CA VAL A 96 17.94 -4.25 -14.46
C VAL A 96 18.54 -4.14 -15.84
N LEU A 97 18.56 -2.93 -16.37
CA LEU A 97 19.22 -2.57 -17.62
C LEU A 97 20.24 -1.50 -17.33
N THR A 98 21.42 -1.64 -17.92
CA THR A 98 22.43 -0.58 -17.98
C THR A 98 22.91 -0.43 -19.42
N PRO A 99 22.75 0.75 -20.02
CA PRO A 99 23.29 1.01 -21.37
C PRO A 99 24.81 1.14 -21.40
N ASP A 100 25.41 1.72 -20.35
CA ASP A 100 26.80 2.19 -20.33
C ASP A 100 27.60 1.70 -19.09
N GLY A 101 26.99 0.87 -18.24
CA GLY A 101 27.61 0.43 -16.98
C GLY A 101 27.63 1.50 -15.88
N ARG A 102 27.11 2.69 -16.14
CA ARG A 102 27.04 3.81 -15.18
C ARG A 102 25.64 4.22 -14.83
N GLN A 103 24.75 4.23 -15.82
CA GLN A 103 23.34 4.51 -15.65
C GLN A 103 22.57 3.19 -15.52
N PHE A 104 21.66 3.13 -14.57
CA PHE A 104 20.85 1.94 -14.33
C PHE A 104 19.37 2.28 -14.41
N ILE A 105 18.63 1.46 -15.14
CA ILE A 105 17.19 1.48 -15.19
C ILE A 105 16.69 0.19 -14.56
N VAL A 106 15.84 0.29 -13.57
CA VAL A 106 15.30 -0.90 -12.88
C VAL A 106 13.79 -0.90 -13.01
N PHE A 107 13.27 -1.91 -13.68
CA PHE A 107 11.84 -2.04 -13.96
C PHE A 107 11.14 -2.95 -12.95
N ASP A 108 9.90 -2.61 -12.62
CA ASP A 108 8.96 -3.52 -11.95
C ASP A 108 8.74 -4.73 -12.87
N PRO A 109 8.77 -5.97 -12.37
CA PRO A 109 8.61 -7.17 -13.19
C PRO A 109 7.19 -7.39 -13.68
N ARG A 110 6.26 -6.49 -13.37
CA ARG A 110 4.83 -6.57 -13.71
C ARG A 110 4.49 -5.68 -14.90
N CYS A 111 3.76 -6.24 -15.85
CA CYS A 111 3.23 -5.52 -17.00
C CYS A 111 2.19 -4.47 -16.55
N THR A 112 2.25 -3.28 -17.12
CA THR A 112 1.35 -2.17 -16.81
C THR A 112 -0.09 -2.35 -17.28
N HIS A 113 -0.40 -3.44 -18.03
CA HIS A 113 -1.78 -3.80 -18.37
C HIS A 113 -2.52 -4.37 -17.15
N LEU A 114 -2.20 -5.61 -16.74
CA LEU A 114 -2.88 -6.32 -15.64
C LEU A 114 -1.90 -7.00 -14.68
N GLY A 115 -0.66 -6.51 -14.58
CA GLY A 115 0.30 -7.01 -13.62
C GLY A 115 0.94 -8.37 -13.96
N CYS A 116 0.74 -8.91 -15.15
CA CYS A 116 1.37 -10.16 -15.56
C CYS A 116 2.90 -10.05 -15.57
N PRO A 117 3.64 -11.11 -15.18
CA PRO A 117 5.07 -11.14 -15.36
C PRO A 117 5.42 -11.19 -16.83
N TYR A 118 6.39 -10.40 -17.24
CA TYR A 118 6.93 -10.40 -18.60
C TYR A 118 8.34 -10.97 -18.62
N ARG A 119 8.81 -11.36 -19.81
CA ARG A 119 10.14 -11.93 -20.02
C ARG A 119 10.92 -11.13 -21.04
N TRP A 120 12.23 -11.22 -20.99
CA TRP A 120 13.12 -10.72 -22.00
C TRP A 120 13.28 -11.77 -23.10
N ASP A 121 13.02 -11.38 -24.34
CA ASP A 121 13.29 -12.16 -25.52
C ASP A 121 14.61 -11.71 -26.14
N LYS A 122 15.60 -12.59 -26.13
CA LYS A 122 16.96 -12.28 -26.60
C LYS A 122 17.05 -12.14 -28.12
N GLU A 123 16.22 -12.91 -28.85
CA GLU A 123 16.22 -12.91 -30.31
C GLU A 123 15.59 -11.62 -30.85
N LEU A 124 14.49 -11.22 -30.25
CA LEU A 124 13.79 -9.99 -30.62
C LEU A 124 14.40 -8.72 -30.01
N GLY A 125 15.23 -8.86 -28.97
CA GLY A 125 15.73 -7.72 -28.20
C GLY A 125 14.60 -6.91 -27.56
N ARG A 126 13.55 -7.58 -27.07
CA ARG A 126 12.33 -6.96 -26.54
C ARG A 126 11.84 -7.66 -25.27
N PHE A 127 11.13 -6.93 -24.45
CA PHE A 127 10.32 -7.55 -23.41
C PHE A 127 8.98 -8.01 -24.00
N MET A 128 8.56 -9.21 -23.61
CA MET A 128 7.34 -9.86 -24.05
C MET A 128 6.46 -10.21 -22.87
N CYS A 129 5.22 -9.71 -22.88
CA CYS A 129 4.20 -10.12 -21.91
C CYS A 129 3.32 -11.21 -22.52
N PRO A 130 3.32 -12.45 -22.00
CA PRO A 130 2.62 -13.57 -22.62
C PRO A 130 1.10 -13.50 -22.47
N CYS A 131 0.59 -12.76 -21.48
CA CYS A 131 -0.85 -12.76 -21.19
C CYS A 131 -1.69 -12.14 -22.32
N HIS A 132 -1.23 -11.02 -22.89
CA HIS A 132 -1.96 -10.32 -23.95
C HIS A 132 -1.01 -9.78 -25.02
N THR A 133 0.08 -10.51 -25.27
CA THR A 133 1.03 -10.25 -26.37
C THR A 133 1.60 -8.83 -26.44
N ALA A 134 1.75 -8.17 -25.28
CA ALA A 134 2.39 -6.86 -25.27
C ALA A 134 3.89 -6.99 -25.57
N VAL A 135 4.37 -6.16 -26.51
CA VAL A 135 5.76 -6.04 -26.91
C VAL A 135 6.30 -4.69 -26.41
N ILE A 136 7.43 -4.74 -25.72
CA ILE A 136 7.96 -3.58 -25.01
C ILE A 136 9.44 -3.45 -25.33
N THR A 137 9.88 -2.24 -25.62
CA THR A 137 11.29 -1.93 -25.91
C THR A 137 12.20 -2.14 -24.69
N PRO A 138 13.54 -2.25 -24.89
CA PRO A 138 14.48 -2.37 -23.79
C PRO A 138 14.38 -1.22 -22.77
N ASP A 139 14.03 -0.02 -23.23
CA ASP A 139 13.84 1.17 -22.38
C ASP A 139 12.45 1.27 -21.75
N GLY A 140 11.59 0.24 -21.95
CA GLY A 140 10.31 0.08 -21.26
C GLY A 140 9.11 0.70 -21.97
N ARG A 141 9.24 1.22 -23.21
CA ARG A 141 8.12 1.75 -23.99
C ARG A 141 7.31 0.64 -24.62
N VAL A 142 6.00 0.79 -24.65
CA VAL A 142 5.09 -0.17 -25.31
C VAL A 142 5.12 0.06 -26.81
N VAL A 143 5.38 -0.99 -27.58
CA VAL A 143 5.36 -1.00 -29.04
C VAL A 143 4.05 -1.58 -29.55
N MET A 144 3.56 -2.61 -28.89
CA MET A 144 2.34 -3.32 -29.29
C MET A 144 1.66 -3.92 -28.05
N GLY A 145 0.34 -4.05 -28.13
CA GLY A 145 -0.48 -4.70 -27.11
C GLY A 145 -1.27 -3.70 -26.25
N PRO A 146 -2.06 -4.20 -25.30
CA PRO A 146 -3.02 -3.39 -24.56
C PRO A 146 -2.43 -2.65 -23.35
N ALA A 147 -1.12 -2.69 -23.11
CA ALA A 147 -0.51 -1.98 -22.01
C ALA A 147 -0.65 -0.46 -22.22
N PRO A 148 -1.30 0.28 -21.29
CA PRO A 148 -1.68 1.68 -21.53
C PRO A 148 -0.54 2.68 -21.37
N ARG A 149 0.59 2.26 -20.82
CA ARG A 149 1.72 3.13 -20.51
C ARG A 149 3.03 2.33 -20.41
N PRO A 150 4.20 3.00 -20.46
CA PRO A 150 5.50 2.37 -20.26
C PRO A 150 5.60 1.58 -18.96
N LEU A 151 6.59 0.69 -18.90
CA LEU A 151 6.88 -0.09 -17.68
C LEU A 151 7.19 0.82 -16.50
N ASP A 152 6.69 0.45 -15.35
CA ASP A 152 7.02 1.11 -14.09
C ASP A 152 8.49 0.89 -13.73
N ARG A 153 9.10 1.90 -13.12
CA ARG A 153 10.51 1.89 -12.73
C ARG A 153 10.66 2.06 -11.23
N PHE A 154 11.63 1.37 -10.68
CA PHE A 154 12.06 1.64 -9.31
C PHE A 154 13.04 2.83 -9.31
N PRO A 155 12.89 3.80 -8.39
CA PRO A 155 13.92 4.80 -8.14
C PRO A 155 15.22 4.11 -7.74
N VAL A 156 16.34 4.52 -8.36
CA VAL A 156 17.64 3.88 -8.19
C VAL A 156 18.70 4.85 -7.68
N LYS A 157 19.70 4.33 -6.99
CA LYS A 157 20.95 5.01 -6.67
C LYS A 157 22.08 4.01 -6.56
N VAL A 158 23.29 4.45 -6.84
CA VAL A 158 24.53 3.66 -6.61
C VAL A 158 25.27 4.29 -5.44
N VAL A 159 25.56 3.49 -4.42
CA VAL A 159 26.31 3.91 -3.24
C VAL A 159 27.35 2.85 -2.92
N GLY A 160 28.63 3.23 -2.86
CA GLY A 160 29.71 2.30 -2.57
C GLY A 160 29.81 1.12 -3.53
N GLY A 161 29.48 1.32 -4.82
CA GLY A 161 29.47 0.25 -5.82
C GLY A 161 28.29 -0.72 -5.72
N ARG A 162 27.31 -0.44 -4.87
CA ARG A 162 26.08 -1.22 -4.76
C ARG A 162 24.90 -0.49 -5.39
N LEU A 163 24.09 -1.22 -6.16
CA LEU A 163 22.85 -0.73 -6.73
C LEU A 163 21.72 -0.89 -5.72
N LEU A 164 21.12 0.22 -5.36
CA LEU A 164 20.01 0.27 -4.41
C LEU A 164 18.75 0.77 -5.12
N ILE A 165 17.61 0.18 -4.80
CA ILE A 165 16.31 0.62 -5.29
C ILE A 165 15.37 0.98 -4.13
N ARG A 166 14.43 1.86 -4.41
CA ARG A 166 13.26 2.04 -3.53
C ARG A 166 12.18 1.07 -3.99
N PRO A 167 11.62 0.20 -3.12
CA PRO A 167 10.73 -0.90 -3.53
C PRO A 167 9.32 -0.44 -3.96
N GLU A 168 9.09 0.85 -4.04
CA GLU A 168 7.87 1.46 -4.55
C GLU A 168 8.13 1.96 -5.98
N PRO A 169 7.56 1.28 -7.00
CA PRO A 169 7.78 1.70 -8.38
C PRO A 169 7.02 3.01 -8.67
N VAL A 170 7.59 3.78 -9.58
CA VAL A 170 6.97 4.99 -10.12
C VAL A 170 6.66 4.76 -11.61
N PRO A 171 5.66 5.44 -12.17
CA PRO A 171 5.38 5.38 -13.60
C PRO A 171 6.64 5.66 -14.43
N GLY A 172 6.83 4.87 -15.47
CA GLY A 172 7.89 5.13 -16.44
C GLY A 172 7.65 6.44 -17.19
N PRO A 173 8.70 7.09 -17.72
CA PRO A 173 8.54 8.33 -18.48
C PRO A 173 7.68 8.08 -19.71
N THR A 174 6.64 8.88 -19.86
CA THR A 174 5.91 9.03 -21.12
C THR A 174 6.81 9.84 -22.07
N ALA A 175 6.97 9.34 -23.29
CA ALA A 175 7.73 10.02 -24.32
C ALA A 175 7.05 11.34 -24.71
#